data_a522caf1eeead78d505d7b5cbeef1be0
#
_entry.id   a522caf1eeead78d505d7b5cbeef1be0
#
_cell.length_a   1.000
_cell.length_b   1.000
_cell.length_c   1.000
_cell.angle_alpha   90.00
_cell.angle_beta   90.00
_cell.angle_gamma   90.00
#
_symmetry.space_group_name_H-M   'P 1'
#
loop_
_entity.id
_entity.type
_entity.pdbx_description
1 polymer ?
#
loop_
_entity_poly.entity_id
_entity_poly.type
_entity_poly.pdbx_seq_one_letter_code
_entity_poly.pdbx_strand_id
1 'polypeptide(L)'
;MKKLFVLGLVIGLVGVAAWAMSVSAEPPKKNPHVGQLRHVVLFRFKKDAKPEDIKKVEDAFRELTVKVPGVLRYEWGTNVSPEPLSDGFTHCFVLTFKNGKDRDAYLIHPVHKAFGKMLGPYLDKVMVVDFVVKD
;
A
#
# COMPACT_ATOMS: atom_id res chain seq x y z
N MET A 1 57.11 69.56 -0.07
CA MET A 1 56.42 68.88 1.11
C MET A 1 55.38 67.97 0.53
N LYS A 2 55.65 66.70 0.45
CA LYS A 2 54.71 65.69 -0.09
C LYS A 2 53.99 65.00 1.06
N LYS A 3 52.67 65.15 1.17
CA LYS A 3 51.83 64.47 2.17
C LYS A 3 51.48 63.09 1.66
N LEU A 4 51.91 62.07 2.37
CA LEU A 4 51.60 60.67 2.13
C LEU A 4 50.24 60.35 2.81
N PHE A 5 49.20 60.02 2.00
CA PHE A 5 47.96 59.49 2.50
C PHE A 5 48.08 57.98 2.63
N VAL A 6 48.04 57.47 3.86
CA VAL A 6 47.94 56.04 4.10
C VAL A 6 46.45 55.67 4.10
N LEU A 7 46.06 54.90 3.12
CA LEU A 7 44.70 54.36 2.99
C LEU A 7 44.63 53.06 3.80
N GLY A 8 43.98 53.09 4.98
CA GLY A 8 43.77 51.92 5.79
C GLY A 8 42.69 51.02 5.20
N LEU A 9 43.05 49.82 4.81
CA LEU A 9 42.12 48.80 4.33
C LEU A 9 41.53 48.08 5.54
N VAL A 10 40.24 48.38 5.85
CA VAL A 10 39.46 47.65 6.88
C VAL A 10 38.90 46.38 6.21
N ILE A 11 39.51 45.23 6.49
CA ILE A 11 38.98 43.94 6.08
C ILE A 11 37.90 43.53 7.08
N GLY A 12 36.61 43.73 6.71
CA GLY A 12 35.50 43.23 7.46
C GLY A 12 35.38 41.71 7.35
N LEU A 13 35.67 40.99 8.43
CA LEU A 13 35.37 39.54 8.57
C LEU A 13 33.85 39.35 8.69
N VAL A 14 33.22 39.00 7.60
CA VAL A 14 31.80 38.51 7.63
C VAL A 14 31.86 37.08 8.13
N GLY A 15 31.58 36.88 9.41
CA GLY A 15 31.39 35.57 10.00
C GLY A 15 30.10 34.94 9.50
N VAL A 16 30.22 33.97 8.60
CA VAL A 16 29.10 33.10 8.20
C VAL A 16 28.85 32.10 9.33
N ALA A 17 27.89 32.41 10.21
CA ALA A 17 27.39 31.44 11.18
C ALA A 17 26.63 30.33 10.44
N ALA A 18 27.30 29.21 10.18
CA ALA A 18 26.65 27.99 9.68
C ALA A 18 25.75 27.42 10.80
N TRP A 19 24.45 27.70 10.72
CA TRP A 19 23.46 27.03 11.52
C TRP A 19 23.36 25.58 11.03
N ALA A 20 24.07 24.67 11.68
CA ALA A 20 23.85 23.24 11.52
C ALA A 20 22.49 22.92 12.14
N MET A 21 21.44 22.87 11.31
CA MET A 21 20.16 22.25 11.69
C MET A 21 20.43 20.75 11.91
N SER A 22 20.63 20.35 13.15
CA SER A 22 20.58 18.95 13.55
C SER A 22 19.14 18.47 13.33
N VAL A 23 18.85 17.89 12.17
CA VAL A 23 17.63 17.11 11.97
C VAL A 23 17.78 15.87 12.84
N SER A 24 17.27 15.95 14.07
CA SER A 24 17.12 14.79 14.94
C SER A 24 16.06 13.90 14.29
N ALA A 25 16.49 12.86 13.59
CA ALA A 25 15.58 11.84 13.09
C ALA A 25 14.93 11.16 14.30
N GLU A 26 13.63 11.38 14.50
CA GLU A 26 12.90 10.60 15.51
C GLU A 26 13.09 9.10 15.20
N PRO A 27 13.31 8.26 16.24
CA PRO A 27 13.38 6.83 16.02
C PRO A 27 12.09 6.35 15.34
N PRO A 28 12.18 5.40 14.40
CA PRO A 28 11.02 4.92 13.69
C PRO A 28 9.97 4.42 14.69
N LYS A 29 8.75 4.96 14.59
CA LYS A 29 7.63 4.53 15.43
C LYS A 29 7.37 3.06 15.16
N LYS A 30 7.30 2.24 16.23
CA LYS A 30 6.94 0.82 16.09
C LYS A 30 5.65 0.69 15.27
N ASN A 31 5.68 -0.18 14.27
CA ASN A 31 4.50 -0.44 13.44
C ASN A 31 3.40 -1.12 14.29
N PRO A 32 2.22 -0.48 14.51
CA PRO A 32 1.17 -1.02 15.36
C PRO A 32 0.49 -2.27 14.76
N HIS A 33 0.84 -2.64 13.53
CA HIS A 33 0.26 -3.76 12.80
C HIS A 33 1.13 -5.01 12.80
N VAL A 34 2.30 -4.97 13.47
CA VAL A 34 3.18 -6.14 13.59
C VAL A 34 2.41 -7.35 14.13
N GLY A 35 2.59 -8.50 13.48
CA GLY A 35 1.90 -9.75 13.82
C GLY A 35 0.54 -9.92 13.14
N GLN A 36 -0.08 -8.87 12.57
CA GLN A 36 -1.30 -9.02 11.77
C GLN A 36 -0.99 -9.68 10.43
N LEU A 37 -1.94 -10.45 9.91
CA LEU A 37 -1.84 -11.09 8.60
C LEU A 37 -2.48 -10.19 7.53
N ARG A 38 -1.77 -10.07 6.40
CA ARG A 38 -2.30 -9.49 5.16
C ARG A 38 -2.58 -10.61 4.16
N HIS A 39 -3.80 -10.64 3.65
CA HIS A 39 -4.25 -11.49 2.56
C HIS A 39 -4.41 -10.59 1.33
N VAL A 40 -3.45 -10.68 0.42
CA VAL A 40 -3.38 -9.86 -0.80
C VAL A 40 -3.87 -10.69 -1.96
N VAL A 41 -4.90 -10.21 -2.65
CA VAL A 41 -5.52 -10.89 -3.78
C VAL A 41 -5.48 -9.98 -5.00
N LEU A 42 -4.91 -10.47 -6.09
CA LEU A 42 -4.85 -9.74 -7.35
C LEU A 42 -5.70 -10.46 -8.40
N PHE A 43 -6.48 -9.68 -9.15
CA PHE A 43 -7.29 -10.20 -10.25
C PHE A 43 -6.81 -9.72 -11.60
N ARG A 44 -6.74 -10.66 -12.54
CA ARG A 44 -6.71 -10.41 -13.97
C ARG A 44 -8.01 -10.92 -14.56
N PHE A 45 -8.83 -10.01 -15.07
CA PHE A 45 -10.09 -10.37 -15.72
C PHE A 45 -9.87 -10.86 -17.15
N LYS A 46 -10.81 -11.65 -17.65
CA LYS A 46 -10.83 -12.05 -19.05
C LYS A 46 -10.98 -10.82 -19.94
N LYS A 47 -10.47 -10.88 -21.18
CA LYS A 47 -10.51 -9.76 -22.13
C LYS A 47 -11.92 -9.37 -22.55
N ASP A 48 -12.87 -10.32 -22.49
CA ASP A 48 -14.28 -10.15 -22.80
C ASP A 48 -15.16 -9.85 -21.58
N ALA A 49 -14.57 -9.76 -20.38
CA ALA A 49 -15.29 -9.32 -19.19
C ALA A 49 -15.74 -7.87 -19.35
N LYS A 50 -17.04 -7.65 -19.20
CA LYS A 50 -17.63 -6.32 -19.35
C LYS A 50 -17.44 -5.46 -18.12
N PRO A 51 -17.36 -4.12 -18.26
CA PRO A 51 -17.21 -3.22 -17.11
C PRO A 51 -18.28 -3.42 -16.03
N GLU A 52 -19.53 -3.69 -16.42
CA GLU A 52 -20.63 -3.96 -15.49
C GLU A 52 -20.45 -5.27 -14.72
N ASP A 53 -19.81 -6.28 -15.29
CA ASP A 53 -19.53 -7.55 -14.61
C ASP A 53 -18.35 -7.39 -13.66
N ILE A 54 -17.32 -6.65 -14.05
CA ILE A 54 -16.20 -6.29 -13.17
C ILE A 54 -16.71 -5.53 -11.95
N LYS A 55 -17.60 -4.54 -12.17
CA LYS A 55 -18.19 -3.79 -11.06
C LYS A 55 -19.00 -4.68 -10.11
N LYS A 56 -19.75 -5.65 -10.62
CA LYS A 56 -20.45 -6.64 -9.77
C LYS A 56 -19.47 -7.41 -8.90
N VAL A 57 -18.31 -7.79 -9.43
CA VAL A 57 -17.25 -8.47 -8.66
C VAL A 57 -16.69 -7.57 -7.58
N GLU A 58 -16.40 -6.30 -7.89
CA GLU A 58 -15.91 -5.31 -6.90
C GLU A 58 -16.90 -5.14 -5.75
N ASP A 59 -18.19 -4.95 -6.06
CA ASP A 59 -19.26 -4.77 -5.08
C ASP A 59 -19.44 -6.04 -4.23
N ALA A 60 -19.43 -7.21 -4.85
CA ALA A 60 -19.57 -8.49 -4.17
C ALA A 60 -18.35 -8.79 -3.25
N PHE A 61 -17.15 -8.38 -3.65
CA PHE A 61 -15.96 -8.50 -2.78
C PHE A 61 -16.10 -7.63 -1.52
N ARG A 62 -16.55 -6.41 -1.70
CA ARG A 62 -16.82 -5.51 -0.57
C ARG A 62 -17.87 -6.10 0.38
N GLU A 63 -18.98 -6.61 -0.15
CA GLU A 63 -20.02 -7.27 0.67
C GLU A 63 -19.49 -8.49 1.41
N LEU A 64 -18.65 -9.30 0.75
CA LEU A 64 -17.99 -10.46 1.35
C LEU A 64 -17.24 -10.05 2.63
N THR A 65 -16.47 -8.97 2.59
CA THR A 65 -15.66 -8.52 3.73
C THR A 65 -16.51 -8.01 4.91
N VAL A 66 -17.74 -7.60 4.65
CA VAL A 66 -18.70 -7.19 5.70
C VAL A 66 -19.44 -8.40 6.28
N LYS A 67 -19.76 -9.38 5.43
CA LYS A 67 -20.56 -10.55 5.80
C LYS A 67 -19.77 -11.65 6.53
N VAL A 68 -18.43 -11.70 6.30
CA VAL A 68 -17.59 -12.73 6.92
C VAL A 68 -16.86 -12.17 8.14
N PRO A 69 -17.06 -12.74 9.34
CA PRO A 69 -16.36 -12.31 10.54
C PRO A 69 -14.84 -12.47 10.42
N GLY A 70 -14.10 -11.66 11.16
CA GLY A 70 -12.63 -11.76 11.27
C GLY A 70 -11.85 -10.83 10.33
N VAL A 71 -12.48 -10.23 9.32
CA VAL A 71 -11.86 -9.19 8.50
C VAL A 71 -11.79 -7.90 9.31
N LEU A 72 -10.58 -7.49 9.71
CA LEU A 72 -10.35 -6.27 10.48
C LEU A 72 -10.31 -5.01 9.60
N ARG A 73 -9.80 -5.15 8.37
CA ARG A 73 -9.64 -4.07 7.42
C ARG A 73 -9.71 -4.60 6.00
N TYR A 74 -10.27 -3.80 5.13
CA TYR A 74 -10.36 -4.04 3.69
C TYR A 74 -9.92 -2.80 2.93
N GLU A 75 -8.97 -2.97 2.02
CA GLU A 75 -8.47 -1.95 1.11
C GLU A 75 -8.41 -2.55 -0.29
N TRP A 76 -8.70 -1.75 -1.31
CA TRP A 76 -8.59 -2.21 -2.68
C TRP A 76 -8.37 -1.05 -3.64
N GLY A 77 -7.88 -1.37 -4.82
CA GLY A 77 -7.73 -0.40 -5.89
C GLY A 77 -7.37 -1.07 -7.21
N THR A 78 -7.33 -0.25 -8.25
CA THR A 78 -6.86 -0.66 -9.58
C THR A 78 -5.39 -0.31 -9.75
N ASN A 79 -4.70 -1.09 -10.60
CA ASN A 79 -3.30 -0.87 -10.88
C ASN A 79 -3.08 0.47 -11.59
N VAL A 80 -2.21 1.30 -11.03
CA VAL A 80 -1.78 2.60 -11.57
C VAL A 80 -0.26 2.67 -11.76
N SER A 81 0.44 1.53 -11.66
CA SER A 81 1.89 1.48 -11.86
C SER A 81 2.26 1.81 -13.31
N PRO A 82 3.23 2.69 -13.55
CA PRO A 82 3.76 2.94 -14.89
C PRO A 82 4.70 1.83 -15.37
N GLU A 83 5.10 0.89 -14.50
CA GLU A 83 6.00 -0.20 -14.81
C GLU A 83 5.25 -1.34 -15.51
N PRO A 84 5.79 -1.93 -16.62
CA PRO A 84 5.14 -3.02 -17.35
C PRO A 84 5.34 -4.38 -16.67
N LEU A 85 5.19 -4.43 -15.33
CA LEU A 85 5.50 -5.62 -14.52
C LEU A 85 4.25 -6.24 -13.86
N SER A 86 3.05 -5.78 -14.22
CA SER A 86 1.81 -6.22 -13.57
C SER A 86 1.29 -7.58 -14.07
N ASP A 87 1.88 -8.18 -15.11
CA ASP A 87 1.38 -9.41 -15.77
C ASP A 87 -0.13 -9.36 -16.09
N GLY A 88 -0.65 -8.14 -16.36
CA GLY A 88 -2.07 -7.91 -16.66
C GLY A 88 -3.00 -7.94 -15.45
N PHE A 89 -2.50 -8.06 -14.23
CA PHE A 89 -3.30 -7.87 -13.03
C PHE A 89 -3.71 -6.41 -12.90
N THR A 90 -5.02 -6.18 -12.82
CA THR A 90 -5.61 -4.84 -12.81
C THR A 90 -6.20 -4.44 -11.47
N HIS A 91 -6.53 -5.40 -10.61
CA HIS A 91 -7.16 -5.16 -9.31
C HIS A 91 -6.33 -5.78 -8.20
N CYS A 92 -6.20 -5.05 -7.12
CA CYS A 92 -5.55 -5.50 -5.90
C CYS A 92 -6.48 -5.28 -4.71
N PHE A 93 -6.69 -6.33 -3.93
CA PHE A 93 -7.50 -6.33 -2.71
C PHE A 93 -6.61 -6.76 -1.56
N VAL A 94 -6.66 -6.04 -0.45
CA VAL A 94 -5.87 -6.33 0.75
C VAL A 94 -6.81 -6.47 1.93
N LEU A 95 -6.87 -7.66 2.49
CA LEU A 95 -7.62 -7.93 3.72
C LEU A 95 -6.64 -8.08 4.87
N THR A 96 -7.00 -7.52 6.00
CA THR A 96 -6.26 -7.65 7.25
C THR A 96 -7.01 -8.57 8.18
N PHE A 97 -6.30 -9.57 8.72
CA PHE A 97 -6.77 -10.46 9.77
C PHE A 97 -5.87 -10.33 11.01
N LYS A 98 -6.43 -10.65 12.18
CA LYS A 98 -5.65 -10.67 13.41
C LYS A 98 -4.52 -11.71 13.33
N ASN A 99 -4.78 -12.86 12.71
CA ASN A 99 -3.87 -14.00 12.60
C ASN A 99 -4.30 -14.95 11.48
N GLY A 100 -3.53 -16.04 11.25
CA GLY A 100 -3.80 -17.04 10.25
C GLY A 100 -5.10 -17.84 10.52
N LYS A 101 -5.47 -18.06 11.79
CA LYS A 101 -6.70 -18.79 12.14
C LYS A 101 -7.95 -18.05 11.64
N ASP A 102 -7.99 -16.74 11.78
CA ASP A 102 -9.12 -15.93 11.31
C ASP A 102 -9.19 -15.93 9.77
N ARG A 103 -8.04 -15.84 9.09
CA ARG A 103 -7.95 -15.98 7.63
C ARG A 103 -8.43 -17.38 7.18
N ASP A 104 -8.03 -18.45 7.87
CA ASP A 104 -8.46 -19.81 7.52
C ASP A 104 -9.98 -19.99 7.67
N ALA A 105 -10.57 -19.42 8.72
CA ALA A 105 -12.01 -19.39 8.90
C ALA A 105 -12.73 -18.62 7.77
N TYR A 106 -12.16 -17.51 7.31
CA TYR A 106 -12.66 -16.75 6.16
C TYR A 106 -12.65 -17.59 4.88
N LEU A 107 -11.57 -18.32 4.58
CA LEU A 107 -11.43 -19.10 3.35
C LEU A 107 -12.48 -20.22 3.21
N ILE A 108 -12.85 -20.85 4.32
CA ILE A 108 -13.86 -21.94 4.33
C ILE A 108 -15.29 -21.45 4.47
N HIS A 109 -15.51 -20.16 4.73
CA HIS A 109 -16.82 -19.58 4.96
C HIS A 109 -17.74 -19.74 3.74
N PRO A 110 -19.02 -20.11 3.91
CA PRO A 110 -19.95 -20.31 2.78
C PRO A 110 -20.08 -19.10 1.86
N VAL A 111 -20.07 -17.88 2.42
CA VAL A 111 -20.13 -16.62 1.63
C VAL A 111 -18.89 -16.45 0.77
N HIS A 112 -17.68 -16.78 1.26
CA HIS A 112 -16.45 -16.76 0.48
C HIS A 112 -16.51 -17.79 -0.67
N LYS A 113 -16.99 -18.99 -0.41
CA LYS A 113 -17.16 -20.01 -1.44
C LYS A 113 -18.16 -19.61 -2.52
N ALA A 114 -19.26 -18.97 -2.12
CA ALA A 114 -20.26 -18.44 -3.07
C ALA A 114 -19.68 -17.32 -3.93
N PHE A 115 -18.88 -16.42 -3.33
CA PHE A 115 -18.15 -15.38 -4.06
C PHE A 115 -17.20 -15.99 -5.10
N GLY A 116 -16.40 -17.01 -4.73
CA GLY A 116 -15.50 -17.68 -5.67
C GLY A 116 -16.22 -18.31 -6.87
N LYS A 117 -17.40 -18.89 -6.66
CA LYS A 117 -18.24 -19.42 -7.76
C LYS A 117 -18.74 -18.30 -8.68
N MET A 118 -19.20 -17.19 -8.12
CA MET A 118 -19.68 -16.05 -8.88
C MET A 118 -18.56 -15.38 -9.69
N LEU A 119 -17.35 -15.31 -9.14
CA LEU A 119 -16.18 -14.71 -9.74
C LEU A 119 -15.63 -15.50 -10.95
N GLY A 120 -15.69 -16.85 -10.88
CA GLY A 120 -15.04 -17.76 -11.84
C GLY A 120 -15.28 -17.46 -13.31
N PRO A 121 -16.51 -17.16 -13.80
CA PRO A 121 -16.78 -16.82 -15.19
C PRO A 121 -15.99 -15.62 -15.73
N TYR A 122 -15.62 -14.67 -14.89
CA TYR A 122 -15.02 -13.40 -15.27
C TYR A 122 -13.50 -13.37 -15.14
N LEU A 123 -12.91 -14.25 -14.30
CA LEU A 123 -11.48 -14.31 -14.07
C LEU A 123 -10.71 -15.06 -15.16
N ASP A 124 -9.59 -14.47 -15.57
CA ASP A 124 -8.54 -15.15 -16.32
C ASP A 124 -7.49 -15.73 -15.34
N LYS A 125 -7.04 -14.92 -14.36
CA LYS A 125 -6.02 -15.31 -13.40
C LYS A 125 -6.25 -14.66 -12.04
N VAL A 126 -5.93 -15.39 -10.99
CA VAL A 126 -5.86 -14.88 -9.63
C VAL A 126 -4.47 -15.15 -9.04
N MET A 127 -3.96 -14.18 -8.28
CA MET A 127 -2.77 -14.35 -7.47
C MET A 127 -3.13 -14.04 -6.02
N VAL A 128 -2.67 -14.89 -5.10
CA VAL A 128 -2.85 -14.68 -3.66
C VAL A 128 -1.50 -14.73 -2.98
N VAL A 129 -1.23 -13.72 -2.17
CA VAL A 129 -0.03 -13.67 -1.33
C VAL A 129 -0.45 -13.32 0.08
N ASP A 130 -0.07 -14.15 1.03
CA ASP A 130 -0.27 -13.91 2.45
C ASP A 130 1.06 -13.61 3.13
N PHE A 131 1.06 -12.60 3.99
CA PHE A 131 2.22 -12.33 4.83
C PHE A 131 1.82 -11.84 6.23
N VAL A 132 2.68 -12.09 7.20
CA VAL A 132 2.57 -11.51 8.53
C VAL A 132 3.43 -10.26 8.58
N VAL A 133 2.84 -9.16 9.02
CA VAL A 133 3.52 -7.87 9.12
C VAL A 133 4.70 -7.99 10.09
N LYS A 134 5.88 -7.64 9.63
CA LYS A 134 7.14 -7.58 10.42
C LYS A 134 7.49 -6.13 10.75
N ASP A 135 8.38 -5.97 11.73
CA ASP A 135 8.99 -4.67 12.06
C ASP A 135 9.97 -4.24 10.97
#